data_d1baeacd3a7a87ff761e03f4e870f21a
#
_entry.id   d1baeacd3a7a87ff761e03f4e870f21a
#
_cell.length_a   1.000
_cell.length_b   1.000
_cell.length_c   1.000
_cell.angle_alpha   90.00
_cell.angle_beta   90.00
_cell.angle_gamma   90.00
#
_symmetry.space_group_name_H-M   'P 1'
#
loop_
_entity.id
_entity.type
_entity.pdbx_description
1 polymer ?
#
loop_
_entity_poly.entity_id
_entity_poly.type
_entity_poly.pdbx_seq_one_letter_code
_entity_poly.pdbx_strand_id
1 'polypeptide(L)'
;MHAASRQSLAAARDRLNDYIDRARAVDLGTVADELFAVVGLLDREPTLRRALSDPAADAEARAGLLDRMLGGRLDPRTMEQLRDLARSRWSEPTDLADAVEALARQAALGVAERSGTLDEVEDELFRFGRILDANPRLRNLLADVRTPVDRRIDLLDRLLEGKVNSTTRRLLEQVVRAPRGRTLDVAIEQLVELAAARRERYVAYVRAPAPLTGEQEERLATALTRIYGRPVGLQIEVDPELLGGLVVRVNDEVIDGTVATRLAEARRWLGGVP
;
A
#
# COMPACT_ATOMS: atom_id res chain seq x y z
N MET A 1 0.74 -9.77 14.88
CA MET A 1 0.33 -8.44 15.42
C MET A 1 -0.95 -8.55 16.24
N HIS A 2 -0.98 -7.99 17.46
CA HIS A 2 -2.15 -7.87 18.33
C HIS A 2 -3.01 -6.66 17.95
N ALA A 3 -4.17 -6.46 18.62
CA ALA A 3 -5.14 -5.44 18.24
C ALA A 3 -4.57 -4.01 18.17
N ALA A 4 -3.79 -3.58 19.19
CA ALA A 4 -3.20 -2.25 19.23
C ALA A 4 -2.25 -2.00 18.05
N SER A 5 -1.38 -2.96 17.72
CA SER A 5 -0.47 -2.86 16.59
C SER A 5 -1.20 -2.84 15.25
N ARG A 6 -2.29 -3.62 15.11
CA ARG A 6 -3.12 -3.56 13.89
C ARG A 6 -3.77 -2.19 13.69
N GLN A 7 -4.30 -1.59 14.76
CA GLN A 7 -4.89 -0.26 14.70
C GLN A 7 -3.85 0.81 14.34
N SER A 8 -2.67 0.75 14.96
CA SER A 8 -1.55 1.66 14.67
C SER A 8 -1.10 1.55 13.21
N LEU A 9 -0.99 0.32 12.69
CA LEU A 9 -0.62 0.08 11.29
C LEU A 9 -1.71 0.57 10.33
N ALA A 10 -2.99 0.34 10.61
CA ALA A 10 -4.09 0.81 9.78
C ALA A 10 -4.06 2.34 9.65
N ALA A 11 -3.99 3.06 10.77
CA ALA A 11 -3.89 4.52 10.78
C ALA A 11 -2.65 5.05 10.03
N ALA A 12 -1.51 4.35 10.11
CA ALA A 12 -0.30 4.72 9.37
C ALA A 12 -0.47 4.49 7.85
N ARG A 13 -1.10 3.38 7.46
CA ARG A 13 -1.42 3.08 6.05
C ARG A 13 -2.35 4.12 5.44
N ASP A 14 -3.36 4.59 6.18
CA ASP A 14 -4.30 5.59 5.68
C ASP A 14 -3.57 6.91 5.42
N ARG A 15 -2.75 7.39 6.37
CA ARG A 15 -1.94 8.61 6.16
C ARG A 15 -0.98 8.50 4.97
N LEU A 16 -0.34 7.34 4.81
CA LEU A 16 0.54 7.12 3.65
C LEU A 16 -0.26 7.08 2.34
N ASN A 17 -1.47 6.52 2.33
CA ASN A 17 -2.35 6.54 1.17
C ASN A 17 -2.73 7.98 0.78
N ASP A 18 -3.12 8.82 1.74
CA ASP A 18 -3.40 10.23 1.48
C ASP A 18 -2.20 10.97 0.88
N TYR A 19 -0.99 10.61 1.28
CA TYR A 19 0.22 11.14 0.67
C TYR A 19 0.43 10.60 -0.75
N ILE A 20 0.31 9.27 -0.97
CA ILE A 20 0.46 8.64 -2.29
C ILE A 20 -0.50 9.26 -3.31
N ASP A 21 -1.72 9.57 -2.90
CA ASP A 21 -2.74 10.13 -3.77
C ASP A 21 -2.37 11.51 -4.36
N ARG A 22 -1.44 12.22 -3.72
CA ARG A 22 -0.98 13.58 -4.11
C ARG A 22 0.48 13.62 -4.57
N ALA A 23 1.27 12.60 -4.25
CA ALA A 23 2.69 12.58 -4.50
C ALA A 23 3.03 12.24 -5.97
N ARG A 24 4.23 12.64 -6.40
CA ARG A 24 4.81 12.15 -7.66
C ARG A 24 5.47 10.79 -7.44
N ALA A 25 5.52 9.97 -8.49
CA ALA A 25 6.15 8.64 -8.42
C ALA A 25 7.62 8.70 -7.92
N VAL A 26 8.39 9.71 -8.32
CA VAL A 26 9.79 9.86 -7.89
C VAL A 26 9.90 10.12 -6.38
N ASP A 27 9.02 10.93 -5.82
CA ASP A 27 9.01 11.24 -4.38
C ASP A 27 8.66 9.99 -3.57
N LEU A 28 7.70 9.18 -4.06
CA LEU A 28 7.33 7.89 -3.46
C LEU A 28 8.47 6.86 -3.55
N GLY A 29 9.26 6.88 -4.62
CA GLY A 29 10.44 6.05 -4.77
C GLY A 29 11.46 6.31 -3.66
N THR A 30 11.73 7.58 -3.36
CA THR A 30 12.62 7.99 -2.26
C THR A 30 12.09 7.50 -0.91
N VAL A 31 10.79 7.74 -0.63
CA VAL A 31 10.16 7.28 0.62
C VAL A 31 10.25 5.76 0.77
N ALA A 32 9.99 5.01 -0.31
CA ALA A 32 10.09 3.55 -0.28
C ALA A 32 11.50 3.06 0.05
N ASP A 33 12.52 3.60 -0.63
CA ASP A 33 13.92 3.20 -0.43
C ASP A 33 14.41 3.54 0.98
N GLU A 34 14.07 4.71 1.49
CA GLU A 34 14.43 5.14 2.84
C GLU A 34 13.71 4.30 3.92
N LEU A 35 12.42 3.99 3.75
CA LEU A 35 11.71 3.11 4.67
C LEU A 35 12.30 1.70 4.67
N PHE A 36 12.67 1.13 3.51
CA PHE A 36 13.38 -0.16 3.46
C PHE A 36 14.74 -0.10 4.15
N ALA A 37 15.49 1.00 4.00
CA ALA A 37 16.75 1.18 4.72
C ALA A 37 16.54 1.21 6.25
N VAL A 38 15.46 1.86 6.71
CA VAL A 38 15.09 1.88 8.14
C VAL A 38 14.67 0.49 8.63
N VAL A 39 13.94 -0.31 7.84
CA VAL A 39 13.68 -1.73 8.16
C VAL A 39 14.98 -2.46 8.43
N GLY A 40 15.96 -2.35 7.52
CA GLY A 40 17.28 -2.95 7.69
C GLY A 40 18.03 -2.46 8.93
N LEU A 41 17.88 -1.18 9.30
CA LEU A 41 18.43 -0.63 10.54
C LEU A 41 17.77 -1.26 11.77
N LEU A 42 16.43 -1.30 11.81
CA LEU A 42 15.69 -1.87 12.95
C LEU A 42 15.93 -3.38 13.12
N ASP A 43 16.23 -4.11 12.05
CA ASP A 43 16.56 -5.53 12.12
C ASP A 43 17.97 -5.75 12.71
N ARG A 44 18.94 -4.88 12.38
CA ARG A 44 20.31 -4.94 12.90
C ARG A 44 20.46 -4.39 14.31
N GLU A 45 19.55 -3.49 14.74
CA GLU A 45 19.64 -2.75 16.02
C GLU A 45 18.43 -3.08 16.93
N PRO A 46 18.38 -4.25 17.58
CA PRO A 46 17.26 -4.63 18.44
C PRO A 46 17.04 -3.67 19.61
N THR A 47 18.09 -3.00 20.09
CA THR A 47 18.01 -2.02 21.17
C THR A 47 17.26 -0.77 20.73
N LEU A 48 17.56 -0.26 19.52
CA LEU A 48 16.85 0.85 18.92
C LEU A 48 15.38 0.50 18.71
N ARG A 49 15.12 -0.67 18.12
CA ARG A 49 13.75 -1.14 17.87
C ARG A 49 12.94 -1.20 19.16
N ARG A 50 13.52 -1.71 20.26
CA ARG A 50 12.88 -1.73 21.59
C ARG A 50 12.62 -0.31 22.12
N ALA A 51 13.61 0.58 22.03
CA ALA A 51 13.47 1.95 22.52
C ALA A 51 12.37 2.73 21.77
N LEU A 52 12.20 2.51 20.47
CA LEU A 52 11.18 3.17 19.64
C LEU A 52 9.76 2.60 19.84
N SER A 53 9.64 1.39 20.37
CA SER A 53 8.36 0.71 20.60
C SER A 53 7.98 0.58 22.08
N ASP A 54 8.77 1.11 22.99
CA ASP A 54 8.54 1.00 24.44
C ASP A 54 7.25 1.72 24.85
N PRO A 55 6.21 1.00 25.29
CA PRO A 55 4.95 1.62 25.68
C PRO A 55 5.05 2.45 26.97
N ALA A 56 6.11 2.26 27.78
CA ALA A 56 6.35 3.03 29.01
C ALA A 56 7.02 4.38 28.73
N ALA A 57 7.69 4.53 27.58
CA ALA A 57 8.31 5.78 27.17
C ALA A 57 7.28 6.76 26.59
N ASP A 58 7.48 8.05 26.85
CA ASP A 58 6.67 9.11 26.25
C ASP A 58 6.72 9.09 24.72
N ALA A 59 5.58 9.33 24.06
CA ALA A 59 5.46 9.26 22.61
C ALA A 59 6.38 10.29 21.88
N GLU A 60 6.48 11.51 22.43
CA GLU A 60 7.35 12.55 21.88
C GLU A 60 8.83 12.24 22.13
N ALA A 61 9.16 11.61 23.24
CA ALA A 61 10.53 11.17 23.50
C ALA A 61 10.99 10.10 22.49
N ARG A 62 10.10 9.17 22.12
CA ARG A 62 10.37 8.17 21.07
C ARG A 62 10.55 8.83 19.69
N ALA A 63 9.68 9.77 19.31
CA ALA A 63 9.83 10.52 18.07
C ALA A 63 11.11 11.36 18.06
N GLY A 64 11.44 12.04 19.16
CA GLY A 64 12.66 12.81 19.32
C GLY A 64 13.95 11.96 19.25
N LEU A 65 13.89 10.68 19.62
CA LEU A 65 15.01 9.75 19.42
C LEU A 65 15.28 9.55 17.92
N LEU A 66 14.24 9.36 17.10
CA LEU A 66 14.38 9.29 15.64
C LEU A 66 14.98 10.57 15.05
N ASP A 67 14.53 11.74 15.49
CA ASP A 67 15.05 13.01 15.01
C ASP A 67 16.55 13.18 15.30
N ARG A 68 16.99 12.77 16.45
CA ARG A 68 18.43 12.80 16.79
C ARG A 68 19.27 11.84 15.96
N MET A 69 18.73 10.69 15.57
CA MET A 69 19.46 9.65 14.84
C MET A 69 19.41 9.84 13.32
N LEU A 70 18.26 10.20 12.78
CA LEU A 70 17.97 10.21 11.35
C LEU A 70 17.62 11.59 10.79
N GLY A 71 17.44 12.59 11.66
CA GLY A 71 17.10 13.94 11.24
C GLY A 71 18.14 14.52 10.27
N GLY A 72 17.64 15.12 9.18
CA GLY A 72 18.48 15.67 8.10
C GLY A 72 19.16 14.65 7.19
N ARG A 73 18.94 13.34 7.42
CA ARG A 73 19.48 12.26 6.58
C ARG A 73 18.44 11.62 5.67
N LEU A 74 17.16 11.79 6.00
CA LEU A 74 16.03 11.26 5.28
C LEU A 74 15.14 12.40 4.76
N ASP A 75 14.36 12.10 3.74
CA ASP A 75 13.34 13.01 3.24
C ASP A 75 12.36 13.41 4.35
N PRO A 76 11.92 14.67 4.43
CA PRO A 76 10.97 15.13 5.45
C PRO A 76 9.68 14.28 5.52
N ARG A 77 9.22 13.73 4.40
CA ARG A 77 8.02 12.87 4.33
C ARG A 77 8.26 11.52 4.97
N THR A 78 9.42 10.90 4.71
CA THR A 78 9.83 9.67 5.37
C THR A 78 9.94 9.88 6.88
N MET A 79 10.55 10.98 7.31
CA MET A 79 10.66 11.33 8.73
C MET A 79 9.29 11.53 9.38
N GLU A 80 8.33 12.15 8.70
CA GLU A 80 6.96 12.33 9.20
C GLU A 80 6.30 10.96 9.46
N GLN A 81 6.35 10.04 8.49
CA GLN A 81 5.82 8.67 8.66
C GLN A 81 6.49 7.93 9.83
N LEU A 82 7.81 8.03 9.95
CA LEU A 82 8.56 7.37 11.02
C LEU A 82 8.25 7.95 12.40
N ARG A 83 8.09 9.27 12.54
CA ARG A 83 7.65 9.91 13.80
C ARG A 83 6.29 9.41 14.24
N ASP A 84 5.35 9.32 13.31
CA ASP A 84 4.00 8.84 13.58
C ASP A 84 4.00 7.37 14.03
N LEU A 85 4.83 6.53 13.41
CA LEU A 85 5.02 5.15 13.84
C LEU A 85 5.65 5.09 15.24
N ALA A 86 6.64 5.94 15.55
CA ALA A 86 7.27 6.00 16.86
C ALA A 86 6.31 6.51 17.95
N ARG A 87 5.38 7.41 17.64
CA ARG A 87 4.31 7.86 18.55
C ARG A 87 3.26 6.81 18.81
N SER A 88 3.07 5.90 17.87
CA SER A 88 2.04 4.86 17.93
C SER A 88 2.35 3.79 18.98
N ARG A 89 1.33 2.98 19.32
CA ARG A 89 1.48 1.88 20.30
C ARG A 89 1.72 0.57 19.59
N TRP A 90 2.74 -0.16 20.03
CA TRP A 90 3.10 -1.47 19.49
C TRP A 90 3.06 -2.51 20.60
N SER A 91 2.45 -3.67 20.32
CA SER A 91 2.36 -4.77 21.27
C SER A 91 3.70 -5.49 21.43
N GLU A 92 4.45 -5.57 20.34
CA GLU A 92 5.78 -6.17 20.29
C GLU A 92 6.75 -5.27 19.53
N PRO A 93 8.04 -5.23 19.89
CA PRO A 93 9.02 -4.44 19.16
C PRO A 93 9.15 -4.83 17.68
N THR A 94 8.90 -6.09 17.34
CA THR A 94 8.88 -6.59 15.95
C THR A 94 7.74 -6.00 15.15
N ASP A 95 6.60 -5.70 15.77
CA ASP A 95 5.42 -5.12 15.11
C ASP A 95 5.73 -3.73 14.52
N LEU A 96 6.58 -2.93 15.18
CA LEU A 96 7.07 -1.66 14.65
C LEU A 96 7.86 -1.86 13.34
N ALA A 97 8.80 -2.80 13.32
CA ALA A 97 9.60 -3.05 12.13
C ALA A 97 8.75 -3.64 10.98
N ASP A 98 7.75 -4.48 11.31
CA ASP A 98 6.78 -4.99 10.34
C ASP A 98 5.90 -3.86 9.77
N ALA A 99 5.57 -2.87 10.60
CA ALA A 99 4.81 -1.70 10.14
C ALA A 99 5.64 -0.83 9.19
N VAL A 100 6.91 -0.57 9.50
CA VAL A 100 7.81 0.17 8.58
C VAL A 100 7.93 -0.58 7.24
N GLU A 101 8.10 -1.90 7.28
CA GLU A 101 8.14 -2.73 6.06
C GLU A 101 6.83 -2.65 5.26
N ALA A 102 5.69 -2.71 5.93
CA ALA A 102 4.39 -2.59 5.27
C ALA A 102 4.22 -1.24 4.57
N LEU A 103 4.64 -0.14 5.22
CA LEU A 103 4.62 1.18 4.58
C LEU A 103 5.62 1.29 3.43
N ALA A 104 6.82 0.71 3.54
CA ALA A 104 7.80 0.67 2.46
C ALA A 104 7.25 -0.03 1.21
N ARG A 105 6.61 -1.19 1.37
CA ARG A 105 5.95 -1.93 0.29
C ARG A 105 4.79 -1.14 -0.32
N GLN A 106 3.99 -0.49 0.53
CA GLN A 106 2.88 0.36 0.09
C GLN A 106 3.37 1.57 -0.72
N ALA A 107 4.45 2.25 -0.29
CA ALA A 107 5.07 3.34 -1.03
C ALA A 107 5.64 2.87 -2.37
N ALA A 108 6.32 1.70 -2.41
CA ALA A 108 6.82 1.11 -3.64
C ALA A 108 5.70 0.77 -4.64
N LEU A 109 4.61 0.14 -4.18
CA LEU A 109 3.43 -0.10 -5.02
C LEU A 109 2.76 1.22 -5.45
N GLY A 110 2.81 2.26 -4.60
CA GLY A 110 2.38 3.61 -4.95
C GLY A 110 3.15 4.22 -6.12
N VAL A 111 4.45 3.89 -6.27
CA VAL A 111 5.23 4.28 -7.47
C VAL A 111 4.62 3.67 -8.73
N ALA A 112 4.35 2.35 -8.72
CA ALA A 112 3.76 1.65 -9.86
C ALA A 112 2.36 2.20 -10.19
N GLU A 113 1.56 2.45 -9.19
CA GLU A 113 0.24 3.04 -9.33
C GLU A 113 0.29 4.44 -9.99
N ARG A 114 1.15 5.34 -9.48
CA ARG A 114 1.29 6.69 -10.04
C ARG A 114 1.91 6.70 -11.44
N SER A 115 2.62 5.64 -11.81
CA SER A 115 3.19 5.43 -13.14
C SER A 115 2.27 4.66 -14.08
N GLY A 116 1.10 4.19 -13.61
CA GLY A 116 0.16 3.40 -14.42
C GLY A 116 0.64 1.98 -14.73
N THR A 117 1.56 1.44 -13.94
CA THR A 117 2.19 0.11 -14.17
C THR A 117 1.86 -0.91 -13.09
N LEU A 118 0.80 -0.65 -12.27
CA LEU A 118 0.46 -1.53 -11.14
C LEU A 118 0.04 -2.93 -11.58
N ASP A 119 -0.74 -3.02 -12.68
CA ASP A 119 -1.18 -4.32 -13.24
C ASP A 119 0.02 -5.13 -13.75
N GLU A 120 1.00 -4.46 -14.37
CA GLU A 120 2.25 -5.08 -14.82
C GLU A 120 3.03 -5.64 -13.62
N VAL A 121 3.17 -4.84 -12.55
CA VAL A 121 3.87 -5.26 -11.32
C VAL A 121 3.18 -6.46 -10.66
N GLU A 122 1.84 -6.47 -10.57
CA GLU A 122 1.08 -7.59 -10.02
C GLU A 122 1.33 -8.89 -10.82
N ASP A 123 1.22 -8.81 -12.15
CA ASP A 123 1.40 -9.95 -13.04
C ASP A 123 2.85 -10.48 -13.02
N GLU A 124 3.84 -9.60 -12.96
CA GLU A 124 5.25 -9.97 -12.83
C GLU A 124 5.55 -10.66 -11.50
N LEU A 125 5.03 -10.15 -10.38
CA LEU A 125 5.15 -10.78 -9.06
C LEU A 125 4.51 -12.17 -9.06
N PHE A 126 3.30 -12.29 -9.62
CA PHE A 126 2.61 -13.57 -9.74
C PHE A 126 3.40 -14.57 -10.59
N ARG A 127 3.88 -14.15 -11.77
CA ARG A 127 4.71 -15.00 -12.65
C ARG A 127 5.99 -15.44 -11.96
N PHE A 128 6.64 -14.54 -11.22
CA PHE A 128 7.86 -14.88 -10.49
C PHE A 128 7.59 -15.93 -9.41
N GLY A 129 6.51 -15.83 -8.66
CA GLY A 129 6.06 -16.88 -7.73
C GLY A 129 5.91 -18.22 -8.42
N ARG A 130 5.21 -18.27 -9.57
CA ARG A 130 5.03 -19.50 -10.38
C ARG A 130 6.35 -20.08 -10.87
N ILE A 131 7.32 -19.23 -11.22
CA ILE A 131 8.67 -19.69 -11.63
C ILE A 131 9.37 -20.36 -10.46
N LEU A 132 9.26 -19.83 -9.25
CA LEU A 132 9.87 -20.43 -8.05
C LEU A 132 9.20 -21.75 -7.67
N ASP A 133 7.88 -21.86 -7.81
CA ASP A 133 7.14 -23.11 -7.58
C ASP A 133 7.62 -24.23 -8.54
N ALA A 134 7.80 -23.87 -9.80
CA ALA A 134 8.29 -24.81 -10.83
C ALA A 134 9.79 -25.12 -10.68
N ASN A 135 10.55 -24.32 -9.94
CA ASN A 135 12.01 -24.44 -9.82
C ASN A 135 12.47 -24.42 -8.35
N PRO A 136 12.27 -25.49 -7.57
CA PRO A 136 12.65 -25.54 -6.16
C PRO A 136 14.14 -25.27 -5.89
N ARG A 137 15.00 -25.65 -6.84
CA ARG A 137 16.45 -25.38 -6.75
C ARG A 137 16.74 -23.87 -6.78
N LEU A 138 16.11 -23.13 -7.67
CA LEU A 138 16.24 -21.68 -7.74
C LEU A 138 15.72 -21.01 -6.47
N ARG A 139 14.54 -21.42 -6.00
CA ARG A 139 13.96 -20.94 -4.74
C ARG A 139 14.93 -21.13 -3.58
N ASN A 140 15.52 -22.32 -3.45
CA ASN A 140 16.47 -22.62 -2.38
C ASN A 140 17.75 -21.77 -2.48
N LEU A 141 18.27 -21.51 -3.68
CA LEU A 141 19.45 -20.66 -3.87
C LEU A 141 19.19 -19.20 -3.45
N LEU A 142 18.01 -18.65 -3.78
CA LEU A 142 17.61 -17.29 -3.38
C LEU A 142 17.29 -17.18 -1.89
N ALA A 143 16.81 -18.26 -1.26
CA ALA A 143 16.43 -18.33 0.15
C ALA A 143 17.57 -18.68 1.10
N ASP A 144 18.70 -19.22 0.60
CA ASP A 144 19.80 -19.71 1.46
C ASP A 144 20.54 -18.56 2.16
N VAL A 145 20.17 -18.32 3.42
CA VAL A 145 20.75 -17.27 4.27
C VAL A 145 22.24 -17.47 4.58
N ARG A 146 22.81 -18.67 4.32
CA ARG A 146 24.25 -18.95 4.46
C ARG A 146 25.05 -18.37 3.29
N THR A 147 24.38 -18.18 2.15
CA THR A 147 24.97 -17.48 1.00
C THR A 147 24.94 -15.98 1.26
N PRO A 148 26.07 -15.26 1.03
CA PRO A 148 26.11 -13.79 1.17
C PRO A 148 24.98 -13.13 0.39
N VAL A 149 24.34 -12.13 1.01
CA VAL A 149 23.16 -11.45 0.45
C VAL A 149 23.45 -10.89 -0.96
N ASP A 150 24.62 -10.31 -1.17
CA ASP A 150 25.00 -9.73 -2.46
C ASP A 150 25.03 -10.77 -3.58
N ARG A 151 25.47 -12.00 -3.28
CA ARG A 151 25.43 -13.11 -4.25
C ARG A 151 24.00 -13.53 -4.62
N ARG A 152 23.09 -13.50 -3.65
CA ARG A 152 21.67 -13.80 -3.89
C ARG A 152 21.00 -12.69 -4.70
N ILE A 153 21.36 -11.44 -4.43
CA ILE A 153 20.88 -10.28 -5.20
C ILE A 153 21.46 -10.31 -6.63
N ASP A 154 22.76 -10.57 -6.82
CA ASP A 154 23.35 -10.72 -8.13
C ASP A 154 22.66 -11.82 -8.98
N LEU A 155 22.29 -12.94 -8.34
CA LEU A 155 21.51 -14.00 -9.00
C LEU A 155 20.13 -13.50 -9.42
N LEU A 156 19.43 -12.81 -8.50
CA LEU A 156 18.10 -12.23 -8.78
C LEU A 156 18.17 -11.23 -9.93
N ASP A 157 19.14 -10.32 -9.90
CA ASP A 157 19.32 -9.28 -10.90
C ASP A 157 19.54 -9.86 -12.31
N ARG A 158 20.38 -10.87 -12.45
CA ARG A 158 20.60 -11.58 -13.73
C ARG A 158 19.34 -12.26 -14.26
N LEU A 159 18.46 -12.72 -13.37
CA LEU A 159 17.20 -13.34 -13.77
C LEU A 159 16.19 -12.31 -14.25
N LEU A 160 16.19 -11.12 -13.65
CA LEU A 160 15.18 -10.08 -13.86
C LEU A 160 15.61 -9.01 -14.89
N GLU A 161 16.89 -8.96 -15.26
CA GLU A 161 17.46 -7.93 -16.14
C GLU A 161 16.66 -7.76 -17.43
N GLY A 162 16.12 -6.54 -17.64
CA GLY A 162 15.34 -6.19 -18.84
C GLY A 162 13.99 -6.90 -18.97
N LYS A 163 13.50 -7.60 -17.92
CA LYS A 163 12.28 -8.41 -18.01
C LYS A 163 11.17 -7.98 -17.08
N VAL A 164 11.45 -7.09 -16.14
CA VAL A 164 10.49 -6.66 -15.12
C VAL A 164 10.56 -5.16 -14.88
N ASN A 165 9.46 -4.62 -14.38
CA ASN A 165 9.35 -3.25 -13.91
C ASN A 165 10.32 -2.98 -12.74
N SER A 166 10.80 -1.75 -12.63
CA SER A 166 11.71 -1.33 -11.55
C SER A 166 11.12 -1.52 -10.16
N THR A 167 9.80 -1.36 -10.01
CA THR A 167 9.09 -1.60 -8.75
C THR A 167 9.08 -3.08 -8.39
N THR A 168 8.81 -3.96 -9.33
CA THR A 168 8.87 -5.42 -9.14
C THR A 168 10.25 -5.85 -8.68
N ARG A 169 11.30 -5.40 -9.38
CA ARG A 169 12.68 -5.66 -9.01
C ARG A 169 12.98 -5.21 -7.57
N ARG A 170 12.62 -3.96 -7.23
CA ARG A 170 12.79 -3.39 -5.87
C ARG A 170 12.13 -4.27 -4.81
N LEU A 171 10.87 -4.67 -5.02
CA LEU A 171 10.11 -5.48 -4.06
C LEU A 171 10.73 -6.88 -3.88
N LEU A 172 11.10 -7.55 -4.97
CA LEU A 172 11.74 -8.87 -4.94
C LEU A 172 13.13 -8.81 -4.30
N GLU A 173 13.92 -7.77 -4.59
CA GLU A 173 15.22 -7.55 -3.95
C GLU A 173 15.08 -7.45 -2.43
N GLN A 174 14.10 -6.70 -1.93
CA GLN A 174 13.87 -6.57 -0.50
C GLN A 174 13.47 -7.88 0.17
N VAL A 175 12.63 -8.69 -0.47
CA VAL A 175 12.25 -10.02 0.04
C VAL A 175 13.46 -10.97 0.12
N VAL A 176 14.35 -10.96 -0.88
CA VAL A 176 15.57 -11.78 -0.89
C VAL A 176 16.59 -11.25 0.13
N ARG A 177 16.71 -9.94 0.28
CA ARG A 177 17.62 -9.28 1.21
C ARG A 177 17.25 -9.53 2.67
N ALA A 178 15.97 -9.40 3.00
CA ALA A 178 15.44 -9.44 4.36
C ALA A 178 14.18 -10.31 4.45
N PRO A 179 14.28 -11.66 4.47
CA PRO A 179 13.13 -12.57 4.53
C PRO A 179 12.36 -12.49 5.86
N ARG A 180 13.00 -12.05 6.96
CA ARG A 180 12.37 -11.79 8.25
C ARG A 180 11.54 -12.96 8.78
N GLY A 181 12.08 -14.17 8.71
CA GLY A 181 11.42 -15.39 9.19
C GLY A 181 10.31 -15.94 8.28
N ARG A 182 10.07 -15.31 7.14
CA ARG A 182 9.11 -15.81 6.11
C ARG A 182 9.85 -16.65 5.08
N THR A 183 9.18 -17.63 4.52
CA THR A 183 9.67 -18.31 3.33
C THR A 183 9.50 -17.42 2.10
N LEU A 184 10.29 -17.63 1.06
CA LEU A 184 10.31 -16.75 -0.12
C LEU A 184 8.96 -16.76 -0.86
N ASP A 185 8.33 -17.93 -0.97
CA ASP A 185 7.01 -18.14 -1.54
C ASP A 185 5.93 -17.32 -0.81
N VAL A 186 5.85 -17.45 0.52
CA VAL A 186 4.90 -16.69 1.35
C VAL A 186 5.14 -15.17 1.22
N ALA A 187 6.40 -14.74 1.18
CA ALA A 187 6.69 -13.31 1.06
C ALA A 187 6.29 -12.74 -0.31
N ILE A 188 6.44 -13.52 -1.39
CA ILE A 188 6.01 -13.12 -2.74
C ILE A 188 4.49 -13.13 -2.86
N GLU A 189 3.81 -14.18 -2.33
CA GLU A 189 2.36 -14.24 -2.28
C GLU A 189 1.76 -13.00 -1.59
N GLN A 190 2.33 -12.59 -0.44
CA GLN A 190 1.94 -11.36 0.24
C GLN A 190 2.14 -10.10 -0.63
N LEU A 191 3.16 -10.05 -1.49
CA LEU A 191 3.33 -8.92 -2.41
C LEU A 191 2.26 -8.91 -3.49
N VAL A 192 1.89 -10.08 -4.03
CA VAL A 192 0.80 -10.22 -5.01
C VAL A 192 -0.52 -9.77 -4.39
N GLU A 193 -0.84 -10.25 -3.18
CA GLU A 193 -2.04 -9.82 -2.46
C GLU A 193 -2.08 -8.31 -2.21
N LEU A 194 -0.94 -7.72 -1.83
CA LEU A 194 -0.84 -6.27 -1.61
C LEU A 194 -1.03 -5.47 -2.91
N ALA A 195 -0.49 -5.95 -4.04
CA ALA A 195 -0.67 -5.32 -5.34
C ALA A 195 -2.13 -5.41 -5.80
N ALA A 196 -2.75 -6.60 -5.68
CA ALA A 196 -4.16 -6.82 -5.99
C ALA A 196 -5.09 -5.94 -5.14
N ALA A 197 -4.89 -5.92 -3.81
CA ALA A 197 -5.68 -5.09 -2.90
C ALA A 197 -5.54 -3.59 -3.22
N ARG A 198 -4.33 -3.17 -3.66
CA ARG A 198 -4.12 -1.79 -4.05
C ARG A 198 -4.81 -1.43 -5.37
N ARG A 199 -4.84 -2.34 -6.33
CA ARG A 199 -5.61 -2.18 -7.57
C ARG A 199 -7.11 -2.08 -7.30
N GLU A 200 -7.65 -2.96 -6.44
CA GLU A 200 -9.06 -2.97 -6.08
C GLU A 200 -9.51 -1.69 -5.35
N ARG A 201 -8.62 -0.99 -4.68
CA ARG A 201 -8.91 0.28 -4.01
C ARG A 201 -9.52 1.32 -4.97
N TYR A 202 -9.30 1.22 -6.25
CA TYR A 202 -9.81 2.14 -7.27
C TYR A 202 -10.82 1.50 -8.23
N VAL A 203 -11.47 0.44 -7.78
CA VAL A 203 -12.67 -0.08 -8.43
C VAL A 203 -13.89 0.60 -7.80
N ALA A 204 -14.64 1.31 -8.63
CA ALA A 204 -15.94 1.86 -8.25
C ALA A 204 -17.01 0.80 -8.43
N TYR A 205 -17.62 0.38 -7.35
CA TYR A 205 -18.81 -0.47 -7.37
C TYR A 205 -20.02 0.44 -7.57
N VAL A 206 -20.64 0.31 -8.74
CA VAL A 206 -21.76 1.16 -9.18
C VAL A 206 -23.04 0.35 -9.17
N ARG A 207 -24.05 0.76 -8.40
CA ARG A 207 -25.41 0.23 -8.54
C ARG A 207 -26.26 1.18 -9.36
N ALA A 208 -26.91 0.66 -10.38
CA ALA A 208 -27.77 1.40 -11.32
C ALA A 208 -29.11 0.71 -11.48
N PRO A 209 -30.23 1.42 -11.71
CA PRO A 209 -31.57 0.81 -11.89
C PRO A 209 -31.69 0.03 -13.21
N ALA A 210 -30.82 0.26 -14.16
CA ALA A 210 -30.74 -0.42 -15.46
C ALA A 210 -29.28 -0.45 -15.95
N PRO A 211 -28.95 -1.32 -16.92
CA PRO A 211 -27.63 -1.33 -17.53
C PRO A 211 -27.25 0.05 -18.07
N LEU A 212 -26.03 0.49 -17.80
CA LEU A 212 -25.50 1.74 -18.36
C LEU A 212 -25.10 1.54 -19.82
N THR A 213 -25.25 2.59 -20.62
CA THR A 213 -24.68 2.61 -21.98
C THR A 213 -23.17 2.85 -21.90
N GLY A 214 -22.41 2.42 -22.93
CA GLY A 214 -20.96 2.66 -23.00
C GLY A 214 -20.59 4.14 -22.83
N GLU A 215 -21.38 5.07 -23.37
CA GLU A 215 -21.18 6.52 -23.19
C GLU A 215 -21.38 6.95 -21.72
N GLN A 216 -22.35 6.37 -21.03
CA GLN A 216 -22.59 6.63 -19.61
C GLN A 216 -21.45 6.09 -18.75
N GLU A 217 -20.95 4.90 -19.06
CA GLU A 217 -19.78 4.30 -18.39
C GLU A 217 -18.53 5.18 -18.56
N GLU A 218 -18.22 5.60 -19.79
CA GLU A 218 -17.08 6.49 -20.06
C GLU A 218 -17.19 7.83 -19.33
N ARG A 219 -18.36 8.44 -19.32
CA ARG A 219 -18.60 9.70 -18.60
C ARG A 219 -18.43 9.53 -17.10
N LEU A 220 -18.93 8.42 -16.51
CA LEU A 220 -18.78 8.10 -15.10
C LEU A 220 -17.29 7.84 -14.77
N ALA A 221 -16.59 7.01 -15.53
CA ALA A 221 -15.17 6.75 -15.38
C ALA A 221 -14.33 8.03 -15.44
N THR A 222 -14.64 8.92 -16.42
CA THR A 222 -13.96 10.21 -16.55
C THR A 222 -14.22 11.12 -15.36
N ALA A 223 -15.47 11.16 -14.84
CA ALA A 223 -15.82 11.96 -13.68
C ALA A 223 -15.10 11.46 -12.41
N LEU A 224 -15.10 10.15 -12.20
CA LEU A 224 -14.39 9.53 -11.06
C LEU A 224 -12.87 9.71 -11.19
N THR A 225 -12.30 9.53 -12.39
CA THR A 225 -10.88 9.81 -12.66
C THR A 225 -10.50 11.25 -12.31
N ARG A 226 -11.38 12.23 -12.59
CA ARG A 226 -11.15 13.63 -12.21
C ARG A 226 -11.23 13.85 -10.71
N ILE A 227 -12.15 13.16 -10.01
CA ILE A 227 -12.30 13.27 -8.53
C ILE A 227 -11.10 12.65 -7.83
N TYR A 228 -10.71 11.44 -8.24
CA TYR A 228 -9.65 10.66 -7.58
C TYR A 228 -8.24 10.90 -8.17
N GLY A 229 -8.12 11.69 -9.25
CA GLY A 229 -6.83 12.03 -9.87
C GLY A 229 -6.13 10.87 -10.58
N ARG A 230 -6.86 9.76 -10.87
CA ARG A 230 -6.35 8.55 -11.52
C ARG A 230 -7.46 7.73 -12.16
N PRO A 231 -7.16 6.80 -13.08
CA PRO A 231 -8.13 5.90 -13.66
C PRO A 231 -8.85 5.07 -12.57
N VAL A 232 -10.17 5.02 -12.64
CA VAL A 232 -11.03 4.24 -11.75
C VAL A 232 -11.76 3.20 -12.61
N GLY A 233 -11.57 1.90 -12.27
CA GLY A 233 -12.33 0.82 -12.89
C GLY A 233 -13.78 0.86 -12.45
N LEU A 234 -14.72 0.48 -13.31
CA LEU A 234 -16.14 0.39 -12.98
C LEU A 234 -16.57 -1.07 -12.88
N GLN A 235 -17.22 -1.42 -11.78
CA GLN A 235 -17.96 -2.67 -11.65
C GLN A 235 -19.42 -2.34 -11.43
N ILE A 236 -20.25 -2.63 -12.44
CA ILE A 236 -21.64 -2.17 -12.49
C ILE A 236 -22.55 -3.34 -12.15
N GLU A 237 -23.41 -3.12 -11.17
CA GLU A 237 -24.48 -4.02 -10.75
C GLU A 237 -25.83 -3.36 -11.07
N VAL A 238 -26.73 -4.11 -11.71
CA VAL A 238 -28.09 -3.64 -11.96
C VAL A 238 -28.96 -3.97 -10.77
N ASP A 239 -29.49 -2.93 -10.13
CA ASP A 239 -30.40 -3.01 -8.98
C ASP A 239 -31.76 -2.37 -9.33
N PRO A 240 -32.76 -3.18 -9.75
CA PRO A 240 -34.08 -2.68 -10.13
C PRO A 240 -34.88 -2.01 -9.01
N GLU A 241 -34.46 -2.15 -7.76
CA GLU A 241 -35.13 -1.50 -6.61
C GLU A 241 -34.77 -0.02 -6.50
N LEU A 242 -33.70 0.44 -7.20
CA LEU A 242 -33.37 1.84 -7.29
C LEU A 242 -34.37 2.58 -8.15
N LEU A 243 -35.04 3.59 -7.57
CA LEU A 243 -36.02 4.44 -8.29
C LEU A 243 -35.38 5.32 -9.38
N GLY A 244 -34.04 5.41 -9.43
CA GLY A 244 -33.28 6.18 -10.41
C GLY A 244 -32.04 6.81 -9.77
N GLY A 245 -31.10 7.23 -10.63
CA GLY A 245 -29.79 7.69 -10.21
C GLY A 245 -28.79 6.56 -10.05
N LEU A 246 -27.65 6.83 -9.40
CA LEU A 246 -26.56 5.88 -9.17
C LEU A 246 -26.12 5.92 -7.71
N VAL A 247 -25.75 4.75 -7.18
CA VAL A 247 -24.94 4.65 -5.96
C VAL A 247 -23.55 4.20 -6.37
N VAL A 248 -22.54 4.97 -6.05
CA VAL A 248 -21.15 4.67 -6.37
C VAL A 248 -20.38 4.51 -5.07
N ARG A 249 -19.75 3.36 -4.89
CA ARG A 249 -18.85 3.10 -3.76
C ARG A 249 -17.43 2.91 -4.28
N VAL A 250 -16.50 3.73 -3.78
CA VAL A 250 -15.08 3.60 -4.04
C VAL A 250 -14.38 3.47 -2.69
N ASN A 251 -13.76 2.33 -2.42
CA ASN A 251 -13.23 2.02 -1.10
C ASN A 251 -14.29 2.18 0.00
N ASP A 252 -14.04 3.00 1.02
CA ASP A 252 -14.98 3.29 2.12
C ASP A 252 -15.90 4.49 1.85
N GLU A 253 -15.70 5.18 0.73
CA GLU A 253 -16.51 6.34 0.33
C GLU A 253 -17.72 5.91 -0.49
N VAL A 254 -18.90 6.41 -0.09
CA VAL A 254 -20.17 6.17 -0.80
C VAL A 254 -20.70 7.48 -1.32
N ILE A 255 -20.87 7.58 -2.63
CA ILE A 255 -21.51 8.70 -3.34
C ILE A 255 -22.92 8.26 -3.71
N ASP A 256 -23.92 8.73 -2.97
CA ASP A 256 -25.32 8.45 -3.25
C ASP A 256 -25.95 9.56 -4.11
N GLY A 257 -26.08 9.28 -5.39
CA GLY A 257 -26.70 10.14 -6.39
C GLY A 257 -28.15 9.74 -6.71
N THR A 258 -28.82 8.96 -5.87
CA THR A 258 -30.17 8.46 -6.12
C THR A 258 -31.21 9.57 -6.12
N VAL A 259 -32.30 9.37 -6.89
CA VAL A 259 -33.47 10.25 -6.88
C VAL A 259 -34.10 10.29 -5.47
N ALA A 260 -34.08 9.22 -4.74
CA ALA A 260 -34.60 9.15 -3.36
C ALA A 260 -33.85 10.12 -2.42
N THR A 261 -32.54 10.14 -2.44
CA THR A 261 -31.71 11.06 -1.66
C THR A 261 -31.93 12.51 -2.05
N ARG A 262 -31.99 12.81 -3.37
CA ARG A 262 -32.29 14.16 -3.85
C ARG A 262 -33.68 14.67 -3.45
N LEU A 263 -34.69 13.76 -3.47
CA LEU A 263 -36.04 14.09 -2.99
C LEU A 263 -36.08 14.34 -1.48
N ALA A 264 -35.33 13.54 -0.71
CA ALA A 264 -35.22 13.74 0.74
C ALA A 264 -34.53 15.07 1.08
N GLU A 265 -33.51 15.45 0.33
CA GLU A 265 -32.87 16.78 0.44
C GLU A 265 -33.82 17.92 0.08
N ALA A 266 -34.51 17.80 -1.06
CA ALA A 266 -35.50 18.82 -1.46
C ALA A 266 -36.63 18.99 -0.44
N ARG A 267 -37.13 17.90 0.17
CA ARG A 267 -38.12 17.94 1.24
C ARG A 267 -37.59 18.65 2.48
N ARG A 268 -36.34 18.44 2.88
CA ARG A 268 -35.71 19.16 4.00
C ARG A 268 -35.60 20.66 3.72
N TRP A 269 -35.19 21.03 2.50
CA TRP A 269 -35.11 22.43 2.07
C TRP A 269 -36.48 23.14 2.07
N LEU A 270 -37.54 22.48 1.59
CA LEU A 270 -38.90 23.02 1.54
C LEU A 270 -39.60 22.98 2.89
N GLY A 271 -39.19 22.08 3.80
CA GLY A 271 -39.81 21.91 5.13
C GLY A 271 -39.30 22.93 6.18
N GLY A 272 -38.32 23.79 5.85
CA GLY A 272 -37.87 24.89 6.72
C GLY A 272 -37.22 24.45 8.04
N VAL A 273 -36.69 23.22 8.14
CA VAL A 273 -35.91 22.77 9.31
C VAL A 273 -34.43 22.94 8.98
N PRO A 274 -33.68 23.72 9.83
CA PRO A 274 -32.27 24.00 9.63
C PRO A 274 -31.38 22.72 9.70
#